data_071d28752e4e85ed7a6670bf5c483075
#
_entry.id   071d28752e4e85ed7a6670bf5c483075
#
_cell.length_a   1.000
_cell.length_b   1.000
_cell.length_c   1.000
_cell.angle_alpha   90.00
_cell.angle_beta   90.00
_cell.angle_gamma   90.00
#
_symmetry.space_group_name_H-M   'P 1'
#
loop_
_entity.id
_entity.type
_entity.pdbx_description
1 polymer ?
#
loop_
_entity_poly.entity_id
_entity_poly.type
_entity_poly.pdbx_seq_one_letter_code
_entity_poly.pdbx_strand_id
1 'polypeptide(L)'
;EPRAAIGSFDNKTGHYTLRSASGRGAVQTRERLAFMLNVPLEDCRVVFGDMGGNFGTRNAFFPEALLMPWASRIVGRTVKWTATRNECFLSDYQGRDLGIESELALDKNGKFLGLRGTNISNLGAYVAYFWPLRKGLSLMQSVYNIPSVHFKGFAVFSNTPPTAVYRSAGRP
;
A
#
# COMPACT_ATOMS: atom_id res chain seq x y z
N GLU A 1 -0.93 -15.52 -1.94
CA GLU A 1 -0.10 -16.04 -3.05
C GLU A 1 1.18 -15.23 -3.20
N PRO A 2 2.28 -15.82 -3.72
CA PRO A 2 3.48 -15.08 -4.06
C PRO A 2 3.21 -14.00 -5.12
N ARG A 3 3.96 -12.89 -5.04
CA ARG A 3 3.89 -11.86 -6.07
C ARG A 3 4.49 -12.37 -7.37
N ALA A 4 3.93 -11.94 -8.49
CA ALA A 4 4.43 -12.27 -9.81
C ALA A 4 4.23 -11.10 -10.78
N ALA A 5 5.13 -11.00 -11.75
CA ALA A 5 5.06 -10.05 -12.84
C ALA A 5 5.63 -10.64 -14.12
N ILE A 6 5.02 -10.29 -15.25
CA ILE A 6 5.52 -10.60 -16.59
C ILE A 6 5.62 -9.28 -17.34
N GLY A 7 6.82 -8.98 -17.84
CA GLY A 7 7.05 -7.81 -18.68
C GLY A 7 7.40 -8.21 -20.12
N SER A 8 6.86 -7.50 -21.07
CA SER A 8 7.26 -7.59 -22.46
C SER A 8 7.45 -6.20 -23.08
N PHE A 9 8.38 -6.11 -24.00
CA PHE A 9 8.65 -4.93 -24.80
C PHE A 9 8.63 -5.29 -26.28
N ASP A 10 7.92 -4.54 -27.07
CA ASP A 10 7.89 -4.68 -28.52
C ASP A 10 8.82 -3.65 -29.17
N ASN A 11 9.91 -4.13 -29.72
CA ASN A 11 10.94 -3.29 -30.38
C ASN A 11 10.41 -2.56 -31.65
N LYS A 12 9.33 -3.06 -32.25
CA LYS A 12 8.78 -2.45 -33.48
C LYS A 12 7.89 -1.26 -33.16
N THR A 13 7.12 -1.35 -32.08
CA THR A 13 6.15 -0.33 -31.70
C THR A 13 6.61 0.54 -30.53
N GLY A 14 7.66 0.14 -29.80
CA GLY A 14 8.12 0.82 -28.61
C GLY A 14 7.25 0.57 -27.36
N HIS A 15 6.28 -0.35 -27.42
CA HIS A 15 5.30 -0.54 -26.35
C HIS A 15 5.77 -1.53 -25.28
N TYR A 16 5.52 -1.14 -24.04
CA TYR A 16 5.69 -1.99 -22.85
C TYR A 16 4.37 -2.62 -22.44
N THR A 17 4.38 -3.90 -22.14
CA THR A 17 3.23 -4.58 -21.52
C THR A 17 3.63 -5.21 -20.20
N LEU A 18 2.92 -4.86 -19.14
CA LEU A 18 3.02 -5.48 -17.83
C LEU A 18 1.78 -6.35 -17.57
N ARG A 19 2.00 -7.60 -17.21
CA ARG A 19 1.00 -8.47 -16.57
C ARG A 19 1.39 -8.65 -15.11
N SER A 20 0.52 -8.30 -14.18
CA SER A 20 0.81 -8.34 -12.75
C SER A 20 -0.47 -8.65 -11.97
N ALA A 21 -0.29 -9.22 -10.80
CA ALA A 21 -1.34 -9.39 -9.79
C ALA A 21 -1.23 -8.36 -8.64
N SER A 22 -0.40 -7.32 -8.79
CA SER A 22 -0.16 -6.30 -7.76
C SER A 22 -0.39 -4.90 -8.33
N GLY A 23 -0.99 -4.04 -7.53
CA GLY A 23 -1.26 -2.65 -7.88
C GLY A 23 -2.69 -2.23 -7.53
N ARG A 24 -2.95 -0.92 -7.67
CA ARG A 24 -4.25 -0.29 -7.38
C ARG A 24 -5.24 -0.33 -8.56
N GLY A 25 -5.15 -1.33 -9.41
CA GLY A 25 -5.89 -1.40 -10.65
C GLY A 25 -5.01 -1.03 -11.86
N ALA A 26 -5.47 -1.41 -13.06
CA ALA A 26 -4.69 -1.30 -14.28
C ALA A 26 -4.33 0.16 -14.63
N VAL A 27 -5.26 1.10 -14.44
CA VAL A 27 -5.07 2.51 -14.79
C VAL A 27 -3.94 3.13 -13.98
N GLN A 28 -4.04 3.10 -12.64
CA GLN A 28 -3.02 3.71 -11.78
C GLN A 28 -1.66 3.01 -11.88
N THR A 29 -1.65 1.70 -12.11
CA THR A 29 -0.41 0.96 -12.33
C THR A 29 0.23 1.34 -13.65
N ARG A 30 -0.55 1.57 -14.70
CA ARG A 30 -0.09 2.05 -16.01
C ARG A 30 0.53 3.45 -15.91
N GLU A 31 -0.14 4.38 -15.24
CA GLU A 31 0.37 5.73 -15.01
C GLU A 31 1.74 5.71 -14.30
N ARG A 32 1.86 4.90 -13.24
CA ARG A 32 3.12 4.75 -12.51
C ARG A 32 4.21 4.10 -13.35
N LEU A 33 3.88 3.08 -14.12
CA LEU A 33 4.81 2.40 -15.00
C LEU A 33 5.37 3.37 -16.04
N ALA A 34 4.51 4.14 -16.72
CA ALA A 34 4.89 5.13 -17.71
C ALA A 34 5.79 6.22 -17.10
N PHE A 35 5.40 6.75 -15.95
CA PHE A 35 6.19 7.74 -15.21
C PHE A 35 7.58 7.21 -14.85
N MET A 36 7.69 6.01 -14.32
CA MET A 36 8.97 5.44 -13.87
C MET A 36 9.87 5.01 -15.04
N LEU A 37 9.30 4.59 -16.17
CA LEU A 37 10.04 4.29 -17.39
C LEU A 37 10.40 5.56 -18.19
N ASN A 38 9.82 6.70 -17.79
CA ASN A 38 9.95 7.97 -18.50
C ASN A 38 9.53 7.87 -19.98
N VAL A 39 8.35 7.30 -20.20
CA VAL A 39 7.76 7.12 -21.54
C VAL A 39 6.32 7.64 -21.57
N PRO A 40 5.77 7.96 -22.76
CA PRO A 40 4.37 8.30 -22.91
C PRO A 40 3.42 7.24 -22.34
N LEU A 41 2.26 7.65 -21.83
CA LEU A 41 1.29 6.74 -21.26
C LEU A 41 0.77 5.72 -22.28
N GLU A 42 0.61 6.15 -23.52
CA GLU A 42 0.18 5.32 -24.66
C GLU A 42 1.13 4.16 -24.94
N ASP A 43 2.41 4.30 -24.63
CA ASP A 43 3.41 3.24 -24.83
C ASP A 43 3.38 2.17 -23.73
N CYS A 44 2.52 2.33 -22.75
CA CYS A 44 2.35 1.38 -21.65
C CYS A 44 0.99 0.71 -21.66
N ARG A 45 0.98 -0.61 -21.51
CA ARG A 45 -0.20 -1.43 -21.29
C ARG A 45 -0.05 -2.22 -19.98
N VAL A 46 -1.08 -2.23 -19.15
CA VAL A 46 -1.14 -3.04 -17.94
C VAL A 46 -2.35 -3.96 -18.00
N VAL A 47 -2.12 -5.23 -17.74
CA VAL A 47 -3.15 -6.27 -17.75
C VAL A 47 -3.13 -6.97 -16.40
N PHE A 48 -4.26 -6.96 -15.71
CA PHE A 48 -4.53 -7.83 -14.58
C PHE A 48 -5.39 -9.00 -15.04
N GLY A 49 -4.97 -10.21 -14.63
CA GLY A 49 -5.79 -11.40 -14.75
C GLY A 49 -6.53 -11.68 -13.44
N ASP A 50 -6.93 -12.92 -13.27
CA ASP A 50 -7.50 -13.40 -12.03
C ASP A 50 -6.45 -13.36 -10.90
N MET A 51 -6.87 -12.86 -9.75
CA MET A 51 -6.00 -12.67 -8.58
C MET A 51 -6.56 -13.43 -7.39
N GLY A 52 -5.67 -14.05 -6.61
CA GLY A 52 -6.02 -14.75 -5.38
C GLY A 52 -6.40 -13.85 -4.20
N GLY A 53 -6.56 -12.57 -4.43
CA GLY A 53 -6.98 -11.57 -3.47
C GLY A 53 -5.97 -10.44 -3.31
N ASN A 54 -6.47 -9.25 -2.95
CA ASN A 54 -5.67 -8.04 -2.76
C ASN A 54 -5.36 -7.77 -1.28
N PHE A 55 -6.38 -7.77 -0.43
CA PHE A 55 -6.34 -7.51 1.02
C PHE A 55 -5.63 -6.21 1.45
N GLY A 56 -5.36 -5.31 0.51
CA GLY A 56 -4.57 -4.10 0.72
C GLY A 56 -3.07 -4.29 0.47
N THR A 57 -2.50 -5.43 0.80
CA THR A 57 -1.05 -5.70 0.62
C THR A 57 -0.63 -5.65 -0.84
N ARG A 58 -1.51 -6.00 -1.77
CA ARG A 58 -1.25 -5.98 -3.20
C ARG A 58 -1.53 -4.62 -3.87
N ASN A 59 -1.91 -3.59 -3.11
CA ASN A 59 -2.13 -2.25 -3.66
C ASN A 59 -0.84 -1.50 -4.01
N ALA A 60 0.30 -1.93 -3.49
CA ALA A 60 1.57 -1.28 -3.77
C ALA A 60 2.05 -1.53 -5.21
N PHE A 61 2.78 -0.56 -5.74
CA PHE A 61 3.58 -0.74 -6.94
C PHE A 61 4.94 -1.29 -6.52
N PHE A 62 5.10 -2.60 -6.61
CA PHE A 62 6.33 -3.28 -6.23
C PHE A 62 7.40 -3.20 -7.32
N PRO A 63 8.70 -3.31 -6.97
CA PRO A 63 9.80 -3.19 -7.93
C PRO A 63 9.69 -4.09 -9.16
N GLU A 64 9.19 -5.30 -9.00
CA GLU A 64 9.04 -6.23 -10.13
C GLU A 64 8.08 -5.73 -11.22
N ALA A 65 7.12 -4.88 -10.87
CA ALA A 65 6.21 -4.28 -11.85
C ALA A 65 6.95 -3.33 -12.82
N LEU A 66 8.04 -2.71 -12.38
CA LEU A 66 8.91 -1.90 -13.20
C LEU A 66 9.99 -2.74 -13.87
N LEU A 67 10.66 -3.60 -13.08
CA LEU A 67 11.85 -4.30 -13.51
C LEU A 67 11.58 -5.30 -14.64
N MET A 68 10.42 -5.96 -14.66
CA MET A 68 10.14 -6.96 -15.68
C MET A 68 9.97 -6.35 -17.08
N PRO A 69 9.16 -5.30 -17.29
CA PRO A 69 9.12 -4.60 -18.59
C PRO A 69 10.46 -3.98 -18.99
N TRP A 70 11.17 -3.35 -18.07
CA TRP A 70 12.49 -2.79 -18.32
C TRP A 70 13.52 -3.85 -18.74
N ALA A 71 13.61 -4.96 -18.01
CA ALA A 71 14.50 -6.07 -18.35
C ALA A 71 14.15 -6.69 -19.70
N SER A 72 12.86 -6.81 -20.03
CA SER A 72 12.40 -7.32 -21.32
C SER A 72 12.97 -6.50 -22.50
N ARG A 73 13.02 -5.18 -22.37
CA ARG A 73 13.63 -4.31 -23.37
C ARG A 73 15.11 -4.60 -23.57
N ILE A 74 15.84 -4.84 -22.46
CA ILE A 74 17.29 -5.08 -22.50
C ILE A 74 17.60 -6.44 -23.13
N VAL A 75 16.88 -7.49 -22.70
CA VAL A 75 17.17 -8.87 -23.15
C VAL A 75 16.49 -9.23 -24.47
N GLY A 76 15.61 -8.37 -24.99
CA GLY A 76 14.87 -8.60 -26.23
C GLY A 76 13.85 -9.73 -26.18
N ARG A 77 13.39 -10.11 -24.96
CA ARG A 77 12.46 -11.21 -24.73
C ARG A 77 11.52 -10.90 -23.59
N THR A 78 10.36 -11.54 -23.55
CA THR A 78 9.46 -11.51 -22.39
C THR A 78 10.17 -12.05 -21.16
N VAL A 79 10.09 -11.30 -20.05
CA VAL A 79 10.68 -11.65 -18.76
C VAL A 79 9.57 -11.91 -17.76
N LYS A 80 9.68 -13.00 -17.03
CA LYS A 80 8.78 -13.39 -15.95
C LYS A 80 9.55 -13.52 -14.64
N TRP A 81 8.96 -13.01 -13.58
CA TRP A 81 9.42 -13.26 -12.21
C TRP A 81 8.25 -13.73 -11.34
N THR A 82 8.54 -14.61 -10.41
CA THR A 82 7.60 -15.04 -9.38
C THR A 82 8.38 -15.14 -8.07
N ALA A 83 7.95 -14.44 -7.06
CA ALA A 83 8.56 -14.50 -5.74
C ALA A 83 8.44 -15.92 -5.15
N THR A 84 9.46 -16.33 -4.43
CA THR A 84 9.30 -17.40 -3.46
C THR A 84 8.45 -16.91 -2.28
N ARG A 85 7.92 -17.82 -1.48
CA ARG A 85 7.18 -17.45 -0.28
C ARG A 85 8.06 -16.70 0.72
N ASN A 86 9.32 -17.08 0.86
CA ASN A 86 10.28 -16.40 1.73
C ASN A 86 10.55 -14.95 1.27
N GLU A 87 10.74 -14.74 -0.03
CA GLU A 87 10.89 -13.39 -0.58
C GLU A 87 9.67 -12.52 -0.30
N CYS A 88 8.46 -13.07 -0.36
CA CYS A 88 7.27 -12.32 0.03
C CYS A 88 7.28 -11.93 1.50
N PHE A 89 7.67 -12.82 2.41
CA PHE A 89 7.76 -12.48 3.84
C PHE A 89 8.83 -11.42 4.14
N LEU A 90 9.92 -11.41 3.39
CA LEU A 90 11.01 -10.45 3.59
C LEU A 90 10.73 -9.09 2.96
N SER A 91 9.93 -9.03 1.91
CA SER A 91 9.79 -7.83 1.07
C SER A 91 8.37 -7.25 1.00
N ASP A 92 7.35 -7.93 1.53
CA ASP A 92 6.03 -7.35 1.68
C ASP A 92 6.03 -6.31 2.80
N TYR A 93 5.20 -5.29 2.63
CA TYR A 93 5.00 -4.29 3.66
C TYR A 93 4.27 -4.90 4.87
N GLN A 94 4.64 -4.44 6.06
CA GLN A 94 3.94 -4.82 7.28
C GLN A 94 2.67 -4.00 7.49
N GLY A 95 1.76 -4.48 8.30
CA GLY A 95 0.58 -3.75 8.75
C GLY A 95 0.53 -3.63 10.27
N ARG A 96 -0.39 -2.80 10.80
CA ARG A 96 -0.75 -2.77 12.21
C ARG A 96 0.34 -2.31 13.17
N ASP A 97 1.16 -1.37 12.75
CA ASP A 97 2.17 -0.76 13.60
C ASP A 97 1.71 0.63 14.04
N LEU A 98 0.73 0.62 14.93
CA LEU A 98 0.09 1.80 15.51
C LEU A 98 0.12 1.71 17.03
N GLY A 99 0.70 2.72 17.69
CA GLY A 99 0.57 2.94 19.14
C GLY A 99 -0.56 3.93 19.39
N ILE A 100 -1.49 3.58 20.29
CA ILE A 100 -2.64 4.43 20.63
C ILE A 100 -2.68 4.61 22.15
N GLU A 101 -2.66 5.87 22.58
CA GLU A 101 -2.96 6.26 23.95
C GLU A 101 -4.26 7.05 23.96
N SER A 102 -5.20 6.70 24.83
CA SER A 102 -6.48 7.38 24.89
C SER A 102 -6.99 7.52 26.32
N GLU A 103 -7.69 8.61 26.55
CA GLU A 103 -8.35 8.93 27.82
C GLU A 103 -9.82 9.23 27.55
N LEU A 104 -10.69 8.62 28.34
CA LEU A 104 -12.13 8.82 28.29
C LEU A 104 -12.61 9.49 29.57
N ALA A 105 -13.28 10.64 29.45
CA ALA A 105 -13.92 11.34 30.55
C ALA A 105 -15.38 10.90 30.66
N LEU A 106 -15.78 10.53 31.87
CA LEU A 106 -17.14 10.11 32.19
C LEU A 106 -17.68 10.96 33.35
N ASP A 107 -19.01 11.16 33.41
CA ASP A 107 -19.67 11.65 34.59
C ASP A 107 -19.88 10.49 35.61
N LYS A 108 -20.42 10.82 36.79
CA LYS A 108 -20.72 9.84 37.86
C LYS A 108 -21.71 8.75 37.48
N ASN A 109 -22.48 8.94 36.41
CA ASN A 109 -23.46 7.99 35.89
C ASN A 109 -22.96 7.20 34.68
N GLY A 110 -21.68 7.38 34.29
CA GLY A 110 -21.08 6.71 33.14
C GLY A 110 -21.37 7.36 31.78
N LYS A 111 -21.96 8.58 31.78
CA LYS A 111 -22.18 9.30 30.53
C LYS A 111 -20.86 9.84 29.98
N PHE A 112 -20.62 9.68 28.68
CA PHE A 112 -19.45 10.21 28.00
C PHE A 112 -19.44 11.74 27.98
N LEU A 113 -18.35 12.32 28.46
CA LEU A 113 -18.09 13.76 28.46
C LEU A 113 -17.06 14.16 27.40
N GLY A 114 -16.04 13.36 27.22
CA GLY A 114 -14.99 13.63 26.25
C GLY A 114 -14.06 12.44 26.01
N LEU A 115 -13.42 12.44 24.86
CA LEU A 115 -12.40 11.47 24.46
C LEU A 115 -11.20 12.23 23.91
N ARG A 116 -10.02 11.94 24.42
CA ARG A 116 -8.77 12.48 23.84
C ARG A 116 -7.71 11.39 23.71
N GLY A 117 -6.74 11.63 22.84
CA GLY A 117 -5.62 10.71 22.74
C GLY A 117 -4.61 11.05 21.67
N THR A 118 -3.66 10.15 21.55
CA THR A 118 -2.56 10.22 20.59
C THR A 118 -2.47 8.90 19.84
N ASN A 119 -2.30 9.00 18.52
CA ASN A 119 -2.07 7.85 17.65
C ASN A 119 -0.68 8.04 17.00
N ILE A 120 0.23 7.11 17.22
CA ILE A 120 1.57 7.11 16.66
C ILE A 120 1.66 5.97 15.64
N SER A 121 1.92 6.32 14.38
CA SER A 121 2.07 5.35 13.29
C SER A 121 3.54 5.26 12.90
N ASN A 122 4.11 4.07 12.97
CA ASN A 122 5.39 3.80 12.35
C ASN A 122 5.23 3.76 10.82
N LEU A 123 6.02 4.54 10.10
CA LEU A 123 6.07 4.55 8.63
C LEU A 123 7.13 3.60 8.08
N GLY A 124 8.06 3.12 8.94
CA GLY A 124 9.24 2.40 8.51
C GLY A 124 10.30 3.30 7.89
N ALA A 125 11.17 2.74 7.07
CA ALA A 125 12.31 3.46 6.48
C ALA A 125 11.91 4.49 5.41
N TYR A 126 10.74 4.35 4.82
CA TYR A 126 10.16 5.29 3.84
C TYR A 126 8.64 5.18 3.80
N VAL A 127 7.99 6.19 3.26
CA VAL A 127 6.52 6.23 3.21
C VAL A 127 5.98 5.33 2.11
N ALA A 128 5.37 4.21 2.48
CA ALA A 128 4.54 3.44 1.56
C ALA A 128 3.10 3.98 1.52
N TYR A 129 2.51 4.22 2.69
CA TYR A 129 1.14 4.71 2.84
C TYR A 129 0.93 5.47 4.16
N PHE A 130 0.14 6.57 4.09
CA PHE A 130 -0.41 7.25 5.27
C PHE A 130 -1.80 6.75 5.70
N TRP A 131 -2.41 5.85 4.95
CA TRP A 131 -3.78 5.42 5.18
C TRP A 131 -4.03 4.81 6.56
N PRO A 132 -3.13 3.98 7.14
CA PRO A 132 -3.37 3.42 8.46
C PRO A 132 -3.56 4.52 9.52
N LEU A 133 -2.67 5.50 9.59
CA LEU A 133 -2.78 6.64 10.52
C LEU A 133 -4.05 7.44 10.28
N ARG A 134 -4.30 7.86 9.04
CA ARG A 134 -5.45 8.69 8.68
C ARG A 134 -6.77 8.00 9.00
N LYS A 135 -6.90 6.72 8.68
CA LYS A 135 -8.11 5.95 8.95
C LYS A 135 -8.30 5.66 10.43
N GLY A 136 -7.24 5.34 11.16
CA GLY A 136 -7.26 5.21 12.61
C GLY A 136 -7.83 6.49 13.25
N LEU A 137 -7.23 7.64 12.99
CA LEU A 137 -7.68 8.92 13.53
C LEU A 137 -9.14 9.25 13.20
N SER A 138 -9.58 9.02 11.96
CA SER A 138 -10.93 9.37 11.52
C SER A 138 -12.04 8.53 12.15
N LEU A 139 -11.72 7.45 12.85
CA LEU A 139 -12.67 6.49 13.38
C LEU A 139 -12.60 6.33 14.92
N MET A 140 -11.80 7.15 15.60
CA MET A 140 -11.58 7.01 17.05
C MET A 140 -12.86 7.17 17.88
N GLN A 141 -13.78 8.02 17.43
CA GLN A 141 -15.08 8.17 18.09
C GLN A 141 -16.00 6.96 17.86
N SER A 142 -15.78 6.20 16.77
CA SER A 142 -16.62 5.08 16.36
C SER A 142 -18.09 5.49 16.24
N VAL A 143 -19.01 4.69 16.82
CA VAL A 143 -20.46 4.93 16.79
C VAL A 143 -20.98 5.67 18.03
N TYR A 144 -20.09 6.02 18.96
CA TYR A 144 -20.48 6.64 20.22
C TYR A 144 -20.75 8.13 20.05
N ASN A 145 -21.78 8.61 20.77
CA ASN A 145 -22.07 10.04 20.86
C ASN A 145 -21.24 10.67 21.99
N ILE A 146 -20.03 11.11 21.62
CA ILE A 146 -19.09 11.76 22.54
C ILE A 146 -19.06 13.26 22.20
N PRO A 147 -19.45 14.16 23.12
CA PRO A 147 -19.65 15.58 22.81
C PRO A 147 -18.33 16.32 22.47
N SER A 148 -17.19 15.85 22.98
CA SER A 148 -15.88 16.45 22.73
C SER A 148 -14.86 15.36 22.41
N VAL A 149 -14.21 15.47 21.24
CA VAL A 149 -13.19 14.53 20.80
C VAL A 149 -11.97 15.27 20.30
N HIS A 150 -10.79 14.90 20.83
CA HIS A 150 -9.52 15.45 20.39
C HIS A 150 -8.44 14.38 20.26
N PHE A 151 -7.95 14.14 19.03
CA PHE A 151 -6.85 13.22 18.77
C PHE A 151 -5.69 13.92 18.04
N LYS A 152 -4.47 13.59 18.46
CA LYS A 152 -3.23 13.94 17.76
C LYS A 152 -2.73 12.72 17.02
N GLY A 153 -2.25 12.90 15.80
CA GLY A 153 -1.64 11.85 15.01
C GLY A 153 -0.19 12.18 14.69
N PHE A 154 0.70 11.25 14.96
CA PHE A 154 2.12 11.34 14.63
C PHE A 154 2.50 10.22 13.69
N ALA A 155 3.25 10.56 12.65
CA ALA A 155 3.88 9.61 11.75
C ALA A 155 5.38 9.67 11.98
N VAL A 156 5.99 8.52 12.29
CA VAL A 156 7.41 8.44 12.63
C VAL A 156 8.15 7.51 11.67
N PHE A 157 9.35 7.90 11.29
CA PHE A 157 10.25 7.03 10.55
C PHE A 157 11.06 6.15 11.50
N SER A 158 11.36 4.94 11.05
CA SER A 158 12.20 3.99 11.75
C SER A 158 12.98 3.13 10.76
N ASN A 159 13.88 2.28 11.26
CA ASN A 159 14.65 1.34 10.44
C ASN A 159 13.93 0.00 10.21
N THR A 160 12.60 -0.02 10.28
CA THR A 160 11.78 -1.20 10.01
C THR A 160 11.28 -1.23 8.57
N PRO A 161 10.73 -2.36 8.08
CA PRO A 161 9.98 -2.37 6.84
C PRO A 161 8.84 -1.34 6.87
N PRO A 162 8.53 -0.69 5.73
CA PRO A 162 7.44 0.28 5.68
C PRO A 162 6.09 -0.32 6.03
N THR A 163 5.26 0.45 6.73
CA THR A 163 3.88 0.05 6.98
C THR A 163 2.99 0.40 5.79
N ALA A 164 2.07 -0.51 5.51
CA ALA A 164 1.08 -0.34 4.47
C ALA A 164 -0.31 -0.79 4.95
N VAL A 165 -1.25 -0.71 4.05
CA VAL A 165 -2.61 -1.15 4.31
C VAL A 165 -2.70 -2.67 4.31
N TYR A 166 -3.31 -3.23 5.32
CA TYR A 166 -3.75 -4.61 5.37
C TYR A 166 -5.15 -4.64 5.99
N ARG A 167 -6.10 -5.26 5.34
CA ARG A 167 -7.53 -5.35 5.70
C ARG A 167 -7.98 -4.28 6.69
N SER A 168 -8.98 -3.50 6.35
CA SER A 168 -9.48 -2.39 7.18
C SER A 168 -8.53 -1.19 7.35
N ALA A 169 -7.28 -1.24 6.89
CA ALA A 169 -6.38 -0.08 6.72
C ALA A 169 -6.25 0.82 7.96
N GLY A 170 -5.98 0.25 9.13
CA GLY A 170 -5.78 0.98 10.40
C GLY A 170 -7.04 1.18 11.24
N ARG A 171 -8.17 0.53 10.89
CA ARG A 171 -9.38 0.56 11.73
C ARG A 171 -9.35 -0.37 12.93
N PRO A 172 -8.79 -1.60 12.85
CA PRO A 172 -8.62 -2.45 14.03
C PRO A 172 -7.53 -1.93 14.92
#